data_b29e87b47eb6043d74c913e08794acf4
#
_entry.id   b29e87b47eb6043d74c913e08794acf4
#
_cell.length_a   1.000
_cell.length_b   1.000
_cell.length_c   1.000
_cell.angle_alpha   90.00
_cell.angle_beta   90.00
_cell.angle_gamma   90.00
#
_symmetry.space_group_name_H-M   'P 1'
#
loop_
_entity.id
_entity.type
_entity.pdbx_description
1 polymer ?
#
loop_
_entity_poly.entity_id
_entity_poly.type
_entity_poly.pdbx_seq_one_letter_code
_entity_poly.pdbx_strand_id
1 'polypeptide(L)'
;MPGVTNGPLEGPLLVFGPRSAHYDFGPGHPLTPRRFGPGIELLGTLGALPGLAPEPADDRELLAVHAERYLAVVRRLSRDPAGDPEAGFSAFGDDPPFAGMHEAAATVAGGSLRAVEAILRGDVEHAVHPGGGLHHALPARASGFCIYNDPALAIAAARRTGLRVLYVDLDVHHGDGVQAIHAGDPGVLTVSIHESGRTLFPGTGFAAELGEGAAAGSSVNLPLEAATGETAWLAGVRGIVPQLAAFFGPDLIVSQHGADSHAWDTLAHLRVTTTAMGEAARLVDALAHRHAAGRWLATGGGGYDVYRVVPRAWALTWLAGAHREAPELLDPGWRERWAGEAARHAQAPLPERFADEPNAGMPGSELQRLAEARSLATLDEVRALALPRLLVVAEEHGWWDPWRPVPTIAAPAGIAQDGAPAAEPTIIDLDLAILDRLTLAHRAMPPFDPAIARRLLGAAIGAGARASAAVAGDRLVGVAISGPLVQPGGMAELLWIGLAPAFRRRGIGSALLARLAGGRRLASRIGVADRDVVEPLAPAERRRILRRMHDRAGVEAGPVEDGRLERDRSGPAGIS
;
A
#
# COMPACT_ATOMS: atom_id res chain seq x y z
N MET A 1 -8.02 38.39 10.38
CA MET A 1 -8.35 37.02 9.90
C MET A 1 -8.66 37.13 8.42
N PRO A 2 -7.80 36.69 7.47
CA PRO A 2 -8.23 36.54 6.07
C PRO A 2 -9.11 35.29 5.99
N GLY A 3 -10.28 35.45 5.33
CA GLY A 3 -11.29 34.43 5.23
C GLY A 3 -10.80 33.21 4.47
N VAL A 4 -11.22 32.03 4.95
CA VAL A 4 -11.09 30.74 4.26
C VAL A 4 -11.78 30.88 2.91
N THR A 5 -11.04 30.80 1.82
CA THR A 5 -11.58 30.74 0.48
C THR A 5 -12.24 29.38 0.31
N ASN A 6 -13.58 29.34 0.20
CA ASN A 6 -14.39 28.16 -0.13
C ASN A 6 -14.25 27.79 -1.62
N GLY A 7 -13.02 27.50 -2.08
CA GLY A 7 -12.79 26.79 -3.34
C GLY A 7 -12.52 25.31 -3.03
N PRO A 8 -12.80 24.37 -3.95
CA PRO A 8 -12.38 23.00 -3.76
C PRO A 8 -10.86 22.97 -3.54
N LEU A 9 -10.41 22.23 -2.54
CA LEU A 9 -8.98 22.04 -2.27
C LEU A 9 -8.34 21.35 -3.49
N GLU A 10 -7.32 21.97 -4.07
CA GLU A 10 -6.61 21.40 -5.23
C GLU A 10 -5.63 20.27 -4.82
N GLY A 11 -5.96 19.48 -3.81
CA GLY A 11 -5.14 18.37 -3.32
C GLY A 11 -5.57 17.89 -1.93
N PRO A 12 -4.81 16.98 -1.32
CA PRO A 12 -5.08 16.46 0.02
C PRO A 12 -5.16 17.56 1.08
N LEU A 13 -6.03 17.37 2.06
CA LEU A 13 -6.08 18.21 3.25
C LEU A 13 -4.73 18.12 3.99
N LEU A 14 -3.94 19.20 4.01
CA LEU A 14 -2.69 19.26 4.74
C LEU A 14 -2.94 19.62 6.20
N VAL A 15 -2.57 18.71 7.11
CA VAL A 15 -2.69 18.91 8.56
C VAL A 15 -1.38 19.47 9.10
N PHE A 16 -1.35 20.74 9.43
CA PHE A 16 -0.23 21.39 10.06
C PHE A 16 -0.65 22.70 10.70
N GLY A 17 -0.03 23.05 11.83
CA GLY A 17 -0.20 24.33 12.51
C GLY A 17 0.92 24.59 13.51
N PRO A 18 0.99 25.78 14.12
CA PRO A 18 2.07 26.13 15.05
C PRO A 18 2.26 25.15 16.20
N ARG A 19 1.17 24.52 16.68
CA ARG A 19 1.22 23.52 17.76
C ARG A 19 1.90 22.23 17.36
N SER A 20 2.00 21.91 16.06
CA SER A 20 2.70 20.71 15.58
C SER A 20 4.17 20.69 16.00
N ALA A 21 4.79 21.85 16.18
CA ALA A 21 6.18 21.97 16.60
C ALA A 21 6.41 21.83 18.12
N HIS A 22 5.37 21.68 18.92
CA HIS A 22 5.50 21.52 20.37
C HIS A 22 5.88 20.08 20.79
N TYR A 23 5.77 19.12 19.88
CA TYR A 23 6.25 17.75 20.10
C TYR A 23 7.77 17.74 19.95
N ASP A 24 8.47 18.03 21.04
CA ASP A 24 9.92 18.28 21.04
C ASP A 24 10.56 17.69 22.30
N PHE A 25 11.32 16.63 22.11
CA PHE A 25 12.10 15.98 23.17
C PHE A 25 13.37 16.77 23.57
N GLY A 26 13.62 17.90 22.92
CA GLY A 26 14.74 18.79 23.21
C GLY A 26 15.94 18.63 22.28
N PRO A 27 16.97 19.45 22.50
CA PRO A 27 18.14 19.52 21.63
C PRO A 27 18.92 18.20 21.67
N GLY A 28 19.25 17.67 20.50
CA GLY A 28 20.01 16.43 20.35
C GLY A 28 19.16 15.18 20.18
N HIS A 29 17.86 15.26 20.43
CA HIS A 29 16.97 14.13 20.12
C HIS A 29 16.79 13.97 18.60
N PRO A 30 16.81 12.73 18.05
CA PRO A 30 16.67 12.51 16.62
C PRO A 30 15.34 13.04 16.05
N LEU A 31 14.23 12.72 16.70
CA LEU A 31 12.92 13.24 16.31
C LEU A 31 12.82 14.72 16.73
N THR A 32 12.96 15.61 15.78
CA THR A 32 13.04 17.05 16.01
C THR A 32 11.99 17.83 15.21
N PRO A 33 11.32 18.83 15.80
CA PRO A 33 10.38 19.69 15.08
C PRO A 33 11.05 20.56 13.99
N ARG A 34 12.37 20.64 13.95
CA ARG A 34 13.09 21.34 12.86
C ARG A 34 12.68 20.84 11.48
N ARG A 35 12.25 19.58 11.36
CA ARG A 35 11.81 19.00 10.08
C ARG A 35 10.59 19.72 9.47
N PHE A 36 9.78 20.40 10.28
CA PHE A 36 8.62 21.12 9.79
C PHE A 36 8.98 22.34 8.94
N GLY A 37 10.05 23.08 9.31
CA GLY A 37 10.47 24.25 8.54
C GLY A 37 10.69 23.94 7.07
N PRO A 38 11.71 23.16 6.71
CA PRO A 38 11.99 22.81 5.32
C PRO A 38 10.87 21.98 4.67
N GLY A 39 10.21 21.10 5.43
CA GLY A 39 9.14 20.25 4.90
C GLY A 39 7.91 21.02 4.47
N ILE A 40 7.38 21.88 5.35
CA ILE A 40 6.17 22.66 5.06
C ILE A 40 6.45 23.75 4.01
N GLU A 41 7.64 24.34 4.03
CA GLU A 41 8.01 25.32 3.01
C GLU A 41 8.12 24.67 1.62
N LEU A 42 8.70 23.44 1.51
CA LEU A 42 8.75 22.73 0.25
C LEU A 42 7.34 22.37 -0.26
N LEU A 43 6.46 21.91 0.62
CA LEU A 43 5.05 21.68 0.31
C LEU A 43 4.38 22.96 -0.21
N GLY A 44 4.68 24.10 0.41
CA GLY A 44 4.19 25.43 -0.02
C GLY A 44 4.61 25.80 -1.43
N THR A 45 5.83 25.45 -1.88
CA THR A 45 6.28 25.70 -3.27
C THR A 45 5.46 24.91 -4.30
N LEU A 46 4.81 23.83 -3.87
CA LEU A 46 3.92 23.01 -4.69
C LEU A 46 2.46 23.45 -4.62
N GLY A 47 2.15 24.50 -3.85
CA GLY A 47 0.79 24.98 -3.62
C GLY A 47 0.03 24.23 -2.53
N ALA A 48 0.69 23.35 -1.77
CA ALA A 48 0.10 22.70 -0.61
C ALA A 48 0.05 23.69 0.55
N LEU A 49 -1.14 24.12 0.90
CA LEU A 49 -1.36 25.02 2.03
C LEU A 49 -2.01 24.26 3.19
N PRO A 50 -1.59 24.50 4.46
CA PRO A 50 -2.26 23.91 5.61
C PRO A 50 -3.76 24.27 5.64
N GLY A 51 -4.61 23.24 5.58
CA GLY A 51 -6.07 23.39 5.63
C GLY A 51 -6.67 23.03 6.98
N LEU A 52 -5.90 22.34 7.85
CA LEU A 52 -6.31 21.95 9.19
C LEU A 52 -5.17 22.18 10.19
N ALA A 53 -5.38 23.08 11.14
CA ALA A 53 -4.49 23.24 12.29
C ALA A 53 -4.88 22.20 13.36
N PRO A 54 -3.95 21.33 13.81
CA PRO A 54 -4.27 20.33 14.80
C PRO A 54 -4.53 20.95 16.18
N GLU A 55 -5.57 20.44 16.84
CA GLU A 55 -5.93 20.76 18.22
C GLU A 55 -5.84 19.49 19.08
N PRO A 56 -5.59 19.59 20.39
CA PRO A 56 -5.44 18.42 21.24
C PRO A 56 -6.69 17.52 21.24
N ALA A 57 -6.47 16.22 21.10
CA ALA A 57 -7.49 15.21 21.37
C ALA A 57 -7.91 15.24 22.85
N ASP A 58 -9.18 15.03 23.12
CA ASP A 58 -9.67 14.91 24.48
C ASP A 58 -9.39 13.53 25.09
N ASP A 59 -9.61 13.38 26.40
CA ASP A 59 -9.38 12.13 27.12
C ASP A 59 -10.20 10.97 26.58
N ARG A 60 -11.45 11.22 26.23
CA ARG A 60 -12.36 10.19 25.72
C ARG A 60 -11.85 9.65 24.39
N GLU A 61 -11.29 10.51 23.57
CA GLU A 61 -10.66 10.14 22.30
C GLU A 61 -9.41 9.31 22.55
N LEU A 62 -8.51 9.77 23.43
CA LEU A 62 -7.27 9.06 23.77
C LEU A 62 -7.53 7.69 24.43
N LEU A 63 -8.56 7.58 25.26
CA LEU A 63 -8.97 6.34 25.91
C LEU A 63 -9.55 5.29 24.94
N ALA A 64 -9.74 5.64 23.67
CA ALA A 64 -10.15 4.67 22.66
C ALA A 64 -9.09 3.57 22.43
N VAL A 65 -7.80 3.87 22.67
CA VAL A 65 -6.69 2.93 22.48
C VAL A 65 -5.70 2.92 23.65
N HIS A 66 -5.66 3.96 24.47
CA HIS A 66 -4.74 4.04 25.60
C HIS A 66 -5.43 3.80 26.94
N ALA A 67 -4.71 3.19 27.88
CA ALA A 67 -5.21 2.91 29.21
C ALA A 67 -5.29 4.19 30.07
N GLU A 68 -6.35 4.32 30.89
CA GLU A 68 -6.56 5.47 31.79
C GLU A 68 -5.35 5.73 32.70
N ARG A 69 -4.77 4.66 33.27
CA ARG A 69 -3.56 4.76 34.11
C ARG A 69 -2.38 5.38 33.35
N TYR A 70 -2.26 5.09 32.06
CA TYR A 70 -1.20 5.61 31.21
C TYR A 70 -1.38 7.12 30.94
N LEU A 71 -2.60 7.54 30.63
CA LEU A 71 -2.94 8.96 30.49
C LEU A 71 -2.60 9.75 31.77
N ALA A 72 -2.92 9.18 32.94
CA ALA A 72 -2.60 9.79 34.22
C ALA A 72 -1.08 9.94 34.42
N VAL A 73 -0.27 8.95 34.03
CA VAL A 73 1.20 9.02 34.06
C VAL A 73 1.70 10.11 33.11
N VAL A 74 1.25 10.13 31.84
CA VAL A 74 1.68 11.14 30.86
C VAL A 74 1.35 12.56 31.33
N ARG A 75 0.17 12.78 31.91
CA ARG A 75 -0.24 14.08 32.50
C ARG A 75 0.59 14.49 33.71
N ARG A 76 0.96 13.53 34.55
CA ARG A 76 1.86 13.80 35.67
C ARG A 76 3.23 14.22 35.16
N LEU A 77 3.79 13.47 34.22
CA LEU A 77 5.11 13.76 33.64
C LEU A 77 5.12 15.01 32.77
N SER A 78 3.98 15.40 32.18
CA SER A 78 3.81 16.68 31.47
C SER A 78 3.97 17.90 32.37
N ARG A 79 3.67 17.77 33.67
CA ARG A 79 3.83 18.83 34.68
C ARG A 79 5.17 18.77 35.40
N ASP A 80 5.64 17.55 35.66
CA ASP A 80 6.89 17.27 36.37
C ASP A 80 7.64 16.14 35.65
N PRO A 81 8.57 16.47 34.75
CA PRO A 81 9.26 15.50 33.90
C PRO A 81 10.27 14.62 34.67
N ALA A 82 9.75 13.77 35.54
CA ALA A 82 10.52 12.77 36.26
C ALA A 82 10.50 11.44 35.58
N GLY A 83 11.24 10.60 35.24
CA GLY A 83 11.08 9.34 34.49
C GLY A 83 10.04 8.39 35.11
N ASP A 84 9.53 7.52 34.28
CA ASP A 84 8.66 6.41 34.62
C ASP A 84 8.94 5.22 33.65
N PRO A 85 9.94 4.37 33.96
CA PRO A 85 10.40 3.32 33.07
C PRO A 85 9.32 2.26 32.76
N GLU A 86 8.36 2.03 33.67
CA GLU A 86 7.25 1.12 33.41
C GLU A 86 6.33 1.64 32.32
N ALA A 87 6.10 2.96 32.29
CA ALA A 87 5.36 3.63 31.25
C ALA A 87 6.21 4.01 30.01
N GLY A 88 7.47 3.60 29.96
CA GLY A 88 8.37 3.83 28.82
C GLY A 88 9.21 5.10 28.90
N PHE A 89 9.07 5.94 29.93
CA PHE A 89 9.73 7.23 30.01
C PHE A 89 11.05 7.18 30.79
N SER A 90 12.14 7.61 30.16
CA SER A 90 13.46 7.67 30.79
C SER A 90 14.22 8.91 30.29
N ALA A 91 14.86 9.64 31.18
CA ALA A 91 15.66 10.81 30.82
C ALA A 91 16.84 10.51 29.87
N PHE A 92 17.25 9.25 29.77
CA PHE A 92 18.35 8.77 28.91
C PHE A 92 17.87 7.70 27.90
N GLY A 93 16.57 7.50 27.77
CA GLY A 93 15.97 6.56 26.81
C GLY A 93 15.44 7.28 25.58
N ASP A 94 14.71 6.51 24.78
CA ASP A 94 14.12 6.97 23.53
C ASP A 94 12.97 7.97 23.74
N ASP A 95 12.30 7.91 24.90
CA ASP A 95 11.15 8.76 25.23
C ASP A 95 11.44 9.55 26.53
N PRO A 96 12.34 10.59 26.48
CA PRO A 96 12.57 11.43 27.64
C PRO A 96 11.33 12.32 27.91
N PRO A 97 10.81 12.34 29.15
CA PRO A 97 9.65 13.18 29.45
C PRO A 97 10.02 14.67 29.35
N PHE A 98 9.09 15.47 28.88
CA PHE A 98 9.25 16.93 28.78
C PHE A 98 7.99 17.68 29.25
N ALA A 99 8.18 18.94 29.68
CA ALA A 99 7.06 19.77 30.12
C ALA A 99 6.09 20.05 28.93
N GLY A 100 4.80 19.84 29.16
CA GLY A 100 3.77 20.01 28.11
C GLY A 100 3.64 18.82 27.15
N MET A 101 4.29 17.68 27.42
CA MET A 101 4.29 16.55 26.52
C MET A 101 2.90 15.95 26.29
N HIS A 102 1.99 16.02 27.29
CA HIS A 102 0.61 15.56 27.12
C HIS A 102 -0.10 16.37 26.03
N GLU A 103 -0.07 17.68 26.14
CA GLU A 103 -0.73 18.60 25.20
C GLU A 103 -0.11 18.49 23.81
N ALA A 104 1.21 18.33 23.73
CA ALA A 104 1.92 18.14 22.47
C ALA A 104 1.52 16.83 21.78
N ALA A 105 1.54 15.71 22.50
CA ALA A 105 1.14 14.39 21.97
C ALA A 105 -0.36 14.32 21.65
N ALA A 106 -1.21 14.91 22.51
CA ALA A 106 -2.64 15.01 22.24
C ALA A 106 -2.93 15.87 20.99
N THR A 107 -2.10 16.90 20.71
CA THR A 107 -2.22 17.70 19.48
C THR A 107 -1.93 16.85 18.23
N VAL A 108 -0.90 16.01 18.26
CA VAL A 108 -0.62 15.08 17.15
C VAL A 108 -1.80 14.14 16.96
N ALA A 109 -2.28 13.50 18.03
CA ALA A 109 -3.43 12.60 18.00
C ALA A 109 -4.69 13.30 17.43
N GLY A 110 -4.99 14.51 17.90
CA GLY A 110 -6.11 15.30 17.44
C GLY A 110 -6.02 15.68 15.96
N GLY A 111 -4.82 15.93 15.44
CA GLY A 111 -4.59 16.16 14.01
C GLY A 111 -5.04 14.99 13.15
N SER A 112 -4.61 13.77 13.46
CA SER A 112 -5.00 12.55 12.73
C SER A 112 -6.48 12.23 12.93
N LEU A 113 -7.04 12.45 14.13
CA LEU A 113 -8.47 12.27 14.38
C LEU A 113 -9.33 13.24 13.55
N ARG A 114 -9.01 14.53 13.54
CA ARG A 114 -9.78 15.53 12.74
C ARG A 114 -9.64 15.26 11.24
N ALA A 115 -8.46 14.80 10.80
CA ALA A 115 -8.24 14.42 9.40
C ALA A 115 -9.13 13.23 8.98
N VAL A 116 -9.13 12.15 9.76
CA VAL A 116 -9.98 10.99 9.45
C VAL A 116 -11.46 11.36 9.53
N GLU A 117 -11.89 12.19 10.47
CA GLU A 117 -13.27 12.67 10.54
C GLU A 117 -13.70 13.48 9.31
N ALA A 118 -12.81 14.35 8.79
CA ALA A 118 -13.08 15.09 7.55
C ALA A 118 -13.27 14.12 6.36
N ILE A 119 -12.45 13.08 6.28
CA ILE A 119 -12.59 12.03 5.27
C ILE A 119 -13.92 11.27 5.44
N LEU A 120 -14.27 10.90 6.68
CA LEU A 120 -15.50 10.14 6.96
C LEU A 120 -16.76 10.94 6.69
N ARG A 121 -16.73 12.28 6.89
CA ARG A 121 -17.83 13.17 6.50
C ARG A 121 -17.93 13.40 5.00
N GLY A 122 -16.90 13.05 4.24
CA GLY A 122 -16.81 13.32 2.81
C GLY A 122 -16.44 14.77 2.48
N ASP A 123 -15.87 15.51 3.44
CA ASP A 123 -15.38 16.87 3.22
C ASP A 123 -14.14 16.85 2.29
N VAL A 124 -13.33 15.78 2.39
CA VAL A 124 -12.15 15.51 1.57
C VAL A 124 -12.02 14.00 1.31
N GLU A 125 -11.37 13.62 0.22
CA GLU A 125 -11.03 12.22 -0.06
C GLU A 125 -9.71 11.83 0.59
N HIS A 126 -8.73 12.75 0.58
CA HIS A 126 -7.38 12.52 1.08
C HIS A 126 -6.98 13.56 2.13
N ALA A 127 -6.22 13.11 3.13
CA ALA A 127 -5.55 13.99 4.07
C ALA A 127 -4.11 13.53 4.29
N VAL A 128 -3.20 14.49 4.47
CA VAL A 128 -1.79 14.26 4.79
C VAL A 128 -1.45 14.97 6.09
N HIS A 129 -0.97 14.22 7.08
CA HIS A 129 -0.55 14.71 8.39
C HIS A 129 0.95 14.46 8.62
N PRO A 130 1.85 15.35 8.18
CA PRO A 130 3.30 15.16 8.30
C PRO A 130 3.80 15.00 9.75
N GLY A 131 3.09 15.58 10.71
CA GLY A 131 3.42 15.48 12.14
C GLY A 131 2.90 14.24 12.83
N GLY A 132 2.04 13.44 12.18
CA GLY A 132 1.51 12.18 12.67
C GLY A 132 2.40 10.99 12.33
N GLY A 133 1.89 9.79 12.59
CA GLY A 133 2.59 8.54 12.34
C GLY A 133 3.37 8.00 13.54
N LEU A 134 2.94 8.34 14.76
CA LEU A 134 3.57 7.89 16.01
C LEU A 134 3.15 6.45 16.34
N HIS A 135 3.62 5.49 15.57
CA HIS A 135 3.14 4.13 15.46
C HIS A 135 3.63 3.15 16.54
N HIS A 136 4.61 3.56 17.36
CA HIS A 136 5.19 2.67 18.39
C HIS A 136 4.50 2.73 19.74
N ALA A 137 3.74 3.78 20.05
CA ALA A 137 3.08 3.90 21.35
C ALA A 137 2.11 2.73 21.57
N LEU A 138 2.30 2.02 22.70
CA LEU A 138 1.48 0.91 23.12
C LEU A 138 0.30 1.38 23.97
N PRO A 139 -0.70 0.54 24.28
CA PRO A 139 -1.85 0.95 25.08
C PRO A 139 -1.50 1.58 26.44
N ALA A 140 -0.39 1.15 27.05
CA ALA A 140 -0.01 1.60 28.39
C ALA A 140 1.47 2.00 28.51
N ARG A 141 2.14 2.29 27.37
CA ARG A 141 3.57 2.56 27.37
C ARG A 141 3.96 3.44 26.17
N ALA A 142 4.80 4.44 26.40
CA ALA A 142 5.54 5.15 25.37
C ALA A 142 6.66 4.26 24.81
N SER A 143 6.98 4.40 23.55
CA SER A 143 8.00 3.62 22.87
C SER A 143 8.42 4.31 21.58
N GLY A 144 9.71 4.25 21.22
CA GLY A 144 10.20 4.68 19.91
C GLY A 144 9.81 6.11 19.53
N PHE A 145 10.01 7.07 20.44
CA PHE A 145 9.66 8.48 20.27
C PHE A 145 8.14 8.75 20.22
N CYS A 146 7.30 7.77 20.56
CA CYS A 146 5.85 7.84 20.44
C CYS A 146 5.18 7.83 21.82
N ILE A 147 4.45 8.91 22.15
CA ILE A 147 3.71 9.03 23.41
C ILE A 147 2.26 8.53 23.24
N TYR A 148 1.53 9.04 22.24
CA TYR A 148 0.21 8.55 21.85
C TYR A 148 0.22 8.06 20.40
N ASN A 149 -0.49 6.97 20.13
CA ASN A 149 -0.54 6.33 18.83
C ASN A 149 -1.64 6.96 17.98
N ASP A 150 -1.31 8.01 17.25
CA ASP A 150 -2.28 8.74 16.42
C ASP A 150 -2.82 7.90 15.24
N PRO A 151 -2.04 7.03 14.54
CA PRO A 151 -2.62 6.13 13.55
C PRO A 151 -3.64 5.18 14.14
N ALA A 152 -3.33 4.55 15.29
CA ALA A 152 -4.27 3.65 15.93
C ALA A 152 -5.55 4.35 16.41
N LEU A 153 -5.44 5.59 16.88
CA LEU A 153 -6.61 6.42 17.24
C LEU A 153 -7.48 6.74 16.03
N ALA A 154 -6.89 7.10 14.89
CA ALA A 154 -7.59 7.33 13.64
C ALA A 154 -8.31 6.06 13.15
N ILE A 155 -7.63 4.90 13.22
CA ILE A 155 -8.21 3.59 12.91
C ILE A 155 -9.40 3.30 13.85
N ALA A 156 -9.22 3.46 15.16
CA ALA A 156 -10.28 3.23 16.14
C ALA A 156 -11.51 4.14 15.90
N ALA A 157 -11.29 5.40 15.47
CA ALA A 157 -12.36 6.31 15.10
C ALA A 157 -13.18 5.78 13.91
N ALA A 158 -12.52 5.31 12.86
CA ALA A 158 -13.17 4.71 11.70
C ALA A 158 -13.87 3.38 12.06
N ARG A 159 -13.24 2.55 12.90
CA ARG A 159 -13.84 1.28 13.35
C ARG A 159 -15.14 1.45 14.12
N ARG A 160 -15.26 2.53 14.90
CA ARG A 160 -16.53 2.85 15.59
C ARG A 160 -17.72 3.08 14.64
N THR A 161 -17.44 3.42 13.39
CA THR A 161 -18.50 3.55 12.34
C THR A 161 -18.72 2.26 11.56
N GLY A 162 -18.05 1.15 11.93
CA GLY A 162 -18.18 -0.15 11.30
C GLY A 162 -17.33 -0.34 10.04
N LEU A 163 -16.47 0.63 9.67
CA LEU A 163 -15.62 0.56 8.49
C LEU A 163 -14.45 -0.42 8.71
N ARG A 164 -14.06 -1.11 7.67
CA ARG A 164 -12.82 -1.90 7.62
C ARG A 164 -11.67 -1.00 7.23
N VAL A 165 -10.57 -1.10 7.96
CA VAL A 165 -9.41 -0.22 7.77
C VAL A 165 -8.18 -1.05 7.40
N LEU A 166 -7.58 -0.74 6.26
CA LEU A 166 -6.26 -1.20 5.90
C LEU A 166 -5.23 -0.18 6.40
N TYR A 167 -4.33 -0.62 7.27
CA TYR A 167 -3.16 0.15 7.69
C TYR A 167 -1.93 -0.34 6.93
N VAL A 168 -1.24 0.58 6.23
CA VAL A 168 0.00 0.30 5.50
C VAL A 168 1.11 1.11 6.12
N ASP A 169 2.07 0.44 6.74
CA ASP A 169 3.23 1.04 7.38
C ASP A 169 4.47 0.88 6.50
N LEU A 170 5.03 2.00 6.08
CA LEU A 170 6.21 2.08 5.21
C LEU A 170 7.43 2.68 5.91
N ASP A 171 7.32 2.94 7.22
CA ASP A 171 8.45 3.29 8.09
C ASP A 171 9.50 2.18 8.06
N VAL A 172 10.74 2.51 8.34
CA VAL A 172 11.79 1.49 8.45
C VAL A 172 11.63 0.60 9.67
N HIS A 173 10.94 1.09 10.70
CA HIS A 173 10.66 0.35 11.92
C HIS A 173 9.31 -0.38 11.83
N HIS A 174 9.20 -1.52 12.48
CA HIS A 174 7.92 -2.21 12.61
C HIS A 174 6.89 -1.36 13.37
N GLY A 175 5.69 -1.20 12.83
CA GLY A 175 4.58 -0.48 13.49
C GLY A 175 3.94 -1.29 14.62
N ASP A 176 4.75 -1.67 15.60
CA ASP A 176 4.40 -2.60 16.68
C ASP A 176 3.23 -2.11 17.53
N GLY A 177 3.15 -0.81 17.81
CA GLY A 177 2.07 -0.22 18.60
C GLY A 177 0.72 -0.33 17.89
N VAL A 178 0.65 -0.02 16.60
CA VAL A 178 -0.60 -0.13 15.83
C VAL A 178 -1.01 -1.60 15.72
N GLN A 179 -0.06 -2.49 15.43
CA GLN A 179 -0.31 -3.93 15.37
C GLN A 179 -0.84 -4.44 16.73
N ALA A 180 -0.18 -4.12 17.84
CA ALA A 180 -0.57 -4.60 19.17
C ALA A 180 -1.97 -4.09 19.59
N ILE A 181 -2.31 -2.85 19.27
CA ILE A 181 -3.62 -2.26 19.60
C ILE A 181 -4.76 -2.97 18.83
N HIS A 182 -4.51 -3.36 17.60
CA HIS A 182 -5.55 -3.90 16.71
C HIS A 182 -5.42 -5.40 16.42
N ALA A 183 -4.47 -6.12 17.05
CA ALA A 183 -4.18 -7.53 16.78
C ALA A 183 -5.39 -8.48 16.90
N GLY A 184 -6.40 -8.11 17.69
CA GLY A 184 -7.63 -8.89 17.89
C GLY A 184 -8.85 -8.38 17.10
N ASP A 185 -8.73 -7.30 16.32
CA ASP A 185 -9.85 -6.75 15.53
C ASP A 185 -9.77 -7.22 14.08
N PRO A 186 -10.61 -8.18 13.65
CA PRO A 186 -10.59 -8.65 12.27
C PRO A 186 -10.95 -7.57 11.24
N GLY A 187 -11.60 -6.48 11.65
CA GLY A 187 -11.91 -5.34 10.78
C GLY A 187 -10.75 -4.37 10.55
N VAL A 188 -9.55 -4.66 11.09
CA VAL A 188 -8.31 -3.93 10.85
C VAL A 188 -7.28 -4.89 10.26
N LEU A 189 -6.75 -4.57 9.09
CA LEU A 189 -5.62 -5.27 8.50
C LEU A 189 -4.39 -4.39 8.59
N THR A 190 -3.39 -4.81 9.37
CA THR A 190 -2.09 -4.12 9.45
C THR A 190 -1.08 -4.77 8.52
N VAL A 191 -0.38 -3.96 7.74
CA VAL A 191 0.69 -4.38 6.84
C VAL A 191 1.90 -3.50 7.11
N SER A 192 3.00 -4.08 7.58
CA SER A 192 4.24 -3.34 7.84
C SER A 192 5.40 -3.91 7.03
N ILE A 193 6.09 -3.02 6.29
CA ILE A 193 7.26 -3.36 5.45
C ILE A 193 8.46 -2.61 6.03
N HIS A 194 9.30 -3.32 6.76
CA HIS A 194 10.28 -2.72 7.66
C HIS A 194 11.61 -3.49 7.67
N GLU A 195 12.66 -2.90 8.19
CA GLU A 195 13.89 -3.62 8.46
C GLU A 195 13.66 -4.63 9.59
N SER A 196 14.20 -5.83 9.43
CA SER A 196 14.00 -6.95 10.35
C SER A 196 14.29 -6.59 11.81
N GLY A 197 13.42 -6.99 12.72
CA GLY A 197 13.61 -6.88 14.16
C GLY A 197 14.84 -7.63 14.70
N ARG A 198 15.56 -8.37 13.84
CA ARG A 198 16.88 -8.95 14.21
C ARG A 198 17.99 -7.91 14.23
N THR A 199 17.83 -6.82 13.50
CA THR A 199 18.86 -5.78 13.28
C THR A 199 18.41 -4.41 13.73
N LEU A 200 17.10 -4.21 13.89
CA LEU A 200 16.53 -2.89 14.19
C LEU A 200 15.48 -2.98 15.31
N PHE A 201 15.31 -1.87 16.05
CA PHE A 201 14.19 -1.62 16.96
C PHE A 201 12.86 -1.77 16.21
N PRO A 202 11.76 -2.24 16.82
CA PRO A 202 11.61 -2.66 18.24
C PRO A 202 11.95 -4.12 18.51
N GLY A 203 12.46 -4.87 17.54
CA GLY A 203 12.81 -6.29 17.71
C GLY A 203 11.64 -7.25 17.49
N THR A 204 10.56 -6.77 16.86
CA THR A 204 9.32 -7.48 16.51
C THR A 204 9.02 -7.40 15.02
N GLY A 205 7.85 -7.82 14.58
CA GLY A 205 7.43 -7.75 13.18
C GLY A 205 7.95 -8.91 12.33
N PHE A 206 8.02 -10.10 12.91
CA PHE A 206 8.40 -11.29 12.15
C PHE A 206 7.24 -11.81 11.31
N ALA A 207 7.56 -12.47 10.19
CA ALA A 207 6.56 -13.00 9.25
C ALA A 207 5.51 -13.92 9.87
N ALA A 208 5.82 -14.52 11.02
CA ALA A 208 4.92 -15.39 11.77
C ALA A 208 3.95 -14.65 12.70
N GLU A 209 4.10 -13.35 12.90
CA GLU A 209 3.18 -12.52 13.68
C GLU A 209 1.98 -12.14 12.81
N LEU A 210 0.86 -12.86 12.96
CA LEU A 210 -0.26 -12.85 12.01
C LEU A 210 -1.57 -12.31 12.60
N GLY A 211 -1.55 -11.73 13.81
CA GLY A 211 -2.74 -11.32 14.55
C GLY A 211 -3.25 -12.40 15.49
N GLU A 212 -4.33 -12.11 16.22
CA GLU A 212 -4.79 -12.94 17.33
C GLU A 212 -6.27 -13.37 17.19
N GLY A 213 -6.59 -14.56 17.69
CA GLY A 213 -7.96 -15.05 17.78
C GLY A 213 -8.70 -15.02 16.45
N ALA A 214 -9.86 -14.35 16.41
CA ALA A 214 -10.67 -14.18 15.18
C ALA A 214 -9.99 -13.30 14.12
N ALA A 215 -8.95 -12.55 14.49
CA ALA A 215 -8.17 -11.71 13.59
C ALA A 215 -6.87 -12.38 13.11
N ALA A 216 -6.69 -13.68 13.33
CA ALA A 216 -5.52 -14.40 12.86
C ALA A 216 -5.42 -14.38 11.32
N GLY A 217 -4.48 -13.63 10.78
CA GLY A 217 -4.32 -13.32 9.35
C GLY A 217 -4.48 -11.83 9.03
N SER A 218 -4.85 -11.01 10.02
CA SER A 218 -5.04 -9.56 9.85
C SER A 218 -3.82 -8.73 10.25
N SER A 219 -2.71 -9.34 10.63
CA SER A 219 -1.41 -8.68 10.75
C SER A 219 -0.44 -9.32 9.76
N VAL A 220 0.22 -8.50 8.96
CA VAL A 220 1.14 -8.97 7.91
C VAL A 220 2.44 -8.18 7.99
N ASN A 221 3.52 -8.88 8.25
CA ASN A 221 4.85 -8.31 8.44
C ASN A 221 5.80 -8.80 7.35
N LEU A 222 6.45 -7.85 6.67
CA LEU A 222 7.53 -8.13 5.72
C LEU A 222 8.85 -7.59 6.29
N PRO A 223 9.55 -8.38 7.12
CA PRO A 223 10.86 -8.00 7.62
C PRO A 223 11.92 -8.14 6.52
N LEU A 224 12.59 -7.04 6.19
CA LEU A 224 13.64 -6.96 5.20
C LEU A 224 15.02 -7.05 5.85
N GLU A 225 15.99 -7.62 5.16
CA GLU A 225 17.37 -7.64 5.63
C GLU A 225 17.97 -6.22 5.63
N ALA A 226 18.83 -5.93 6.59
CA ALA A 226 19.65 -4.71 6.59
C ALA A 226 20.38 -4.56 5.26
N ALA A 227 20.55 -3.33 4.76
CA ALA A 227 21.09 -2.98 3.45
C ALA A 227 20.21 -3.33 2.23
N THR A 228 18.97 -3.78 2.43
CA THR A 228 18.01 -3.96 1.34
C THR A 228 17.73 -2.61 0.67
N GLY A 229 17.79 -2.61 -0.67
CA GLY A 229 17.54 -1.43 -1.51
C GLY A 229 16.09 -1.35 -2.00
N GLU A 230 15.87 -0.39 -2.88
CA GLU A 230 14.54 -0.09 -3.43
C GLU A 230 13.93 -1.24 -4.22
N THR A 231 14.73 -2.09 -4.86
CA THR A 231 14.21 -3.19 -5.72
C THR A 231 13.39 -4.18 -4.90
N ALA A 232 13.94 -4.71 -3.81
CA ALA A 232 13.23 -5.67 -2.97
C ALA A 232 12.16 -4.97 -2.11
N TRP A 233 12.40 -3.73 -1.65
CA TRP A 233 11.42 -2.95 -0.92
C TRP A 233 10.16 -2.69 -1.77
N LEU A 234 10.31 -2.18 -3.00
CA LEU A 234 9.19 -1.99 -3.94
C LEU A 234 8.55 -3.31 -4.37
N ALA A 235 9.34 -4.37 -4.55
CA ALA A 235 8.78 -5.69 -4.81
C ALA A 235 7.87 -6.14 -3.66
N GLY A 236 8.23 -5.85 -2.42
CA GLY A 236 7.39 -6.06 -1.24
C GLY A 236 6.09 -5.26 -1.31
N VAL A 237 6.19 -3.93 -1.47
CA VAL A 237 5.02 -3.05 -1.54
C VAL A 237 4.08 -3.46 -2.67
N ARG A 238 4.59 -3.63 -3.89
CA ARG A 238 3.81 -4.00 -5.07
C ARG A 238 3.31 -5.45 -5.04
N GLY A 239 4.08 -6.32 -4.41
CA GLY A 239 3.83 -7.77 -4.42
C GLY A 239 2.82 -8.24 -3.39
N ILE A 240 2.59 -7.50 -2.29
CA ILE A 240 1.70 -7.97 -1.23
C ILE A 240 0.53 -7.02 -0.94
N VAL A 241 0.77 -5.70 -0.87
CA VAL A 241 -0.28 -4.74 -0.46
C VAL A 241 -1.51 -4.77 -1.36
N PRO A 242 -1.40 -4.82 -2.71
CA PRO A 242 -2.57 -4.90 -3.58
C PRO A 242 -3.39 -6.17 -3.41
N GLN A 243 -2.74 -7.31 -3.12
CA GLN A 243 -3.43 -8.58 -2.89
C GLN A 243 -4.20 -8.56 -1.58
N LEU A 244 -3.57 -8.04 -0.53
CA LEU A 244 -4.19 -7.88 0.79
C LEU A 244 -5.39 -6.93 0.71
N ALA A 245 -5.24 -5.78 0.06
CA ALA A 245 -6.33 -4.84 -0.17
C ALA A 245 -7.50 -5.48 -0.94
N ALA A 246 -7.21 -6.29 -1.96
CA ALA A 246 -8.24 -6.96 -2.76
C ALA A 246 -9.04 -8.00 -1.96
N PHE A 247 -8.39 -8.75 -1.06
CA PHE A 247 -9.08 -9.74 -0.22
C PHE A 247 -9.83 -9.10 0.94
N PHE A 248 -9.21 -8.14 1.59
CA PHE A 248 -9.77 -7.47 2.74
C PHE A 248 -10.91 -6.51 2.35
N GLY A 249 -10.79 -5.81 1.22
CA GLY A 249 -11.77 -4.84 0.72
C GLY A 249 -11.97 -3.69 1.71
N PRO A 250 -10.95 -2.88 2.00
CA PRO A 250 -11.03 -1.81 2.97
C PRO A 250 -12.05 -0.75 2.58
N ASP A 251 -12.60 -0.07 3.58
CA ASP A 251 -13.47 1.09 3.43
C ASP A 251 -12.70 2.41 3.65
N LEU A 252 -11.51 2.32 4.27
CA LEU A 252 -10.55 3.39 4.50
C LEU A 252 -9.14 2.82 4.45
N ILE A 253 -8.19 3.55 3.88
CA ILE A 253 -6.76 3.28 4.03
C ILE A 253 -6.15 4.34 4.95
N VAL A 254 -5.42 3.90 5.98
CA VAL A 254 -4.51 4.73 6.77
C VAL A 254 -3.10 4.25 6.45
N SER A 255 -2.19 5.16 6.13
CA SER A 255 -0.82 4.77 5.83
C SER A 255 0.20 5.67 6.52
N GLN A 256 1.30 5.06 6.94
CA GLN A 256 2.44 5.73 7.54
C GLN A 256 3.59 5.78 6.54
N HIS A 257 4.10 6.97 6.30
CA HIS A 257 5.12 7.29 5.30
C HIS A 257 6.39 7.83 5.96
N GLY A 258 6.94 7.08 6.91
CA GLY A 258 8.25 7.36 7.49
C GLY A 258 9.31 7.44 6.40
N ALA A 259 10.19 8.42 6.53
CA ALA A 259 11.24 8.69 5.55
C ALA A 259 12.59 8.03 5.91
N ASP A 260 12.62 7.29 7.00
CA ASP A 260 13.82 6.66 7.59
C ASP A 260 14.26 5.36 6.90
N SER A 261 13.44 4.81 6.00
CA SER A 261 13.88 3.76 5.07
C SER A 261 14.94 4.25 4.06
N HIS A 262 15.17 5.58 3.97
CA HIS A 262 16.06 6.16 2.97
C HIS A 262 17.54 5.85 3.24
N ALA A 263 18.32 5.68 2.15
CA ALA A 263 19.75 5.36 2.21
C ALA A 263 20.62 6.37 2.98
N TRP A 264 20.13 7.60 3.20
CA TRP A 264 20.83 8.65 3.97
C TRP A 264 20.33 8.79 5.40
N ASP A 265 19.36 8.00 5.80
CA ASP A 265 18.92 8.02 7.19
C ASP A 265 20.00 7.48 8.13
N THR A 266 20.04 8.02 9.33
CA THR A 266 21.12 7.73 10.30
C THR A 266 20.74 6.69 11.33
N LEU A 267 19.46 6.32 11.42
CA LEU A 267 18.96 5.40 12.45
C LEU A 267 18.66 4.01 11.92
N ALA A 268 18.79 3.78 10.61
CA ALA A 268 18.45 2.50 9.98
C ALA A 268 19.44 2.12 8.88
N HIS A 269 19.23 0.95 8.29
CA HIS A 269 20.18 0.38 7.35
C HIS A 269 19.57 0.08 5.97
N LEU A 270 18.26 0.28 5.77
CA LEU A 270 17.67 0.16 4.45
C LEU A 270 18.23 1.22 3.50
N ARG A 271 18.06 0.97 2.21
CA ARG A 271 18.68 1.77 1.15
C ARG A 271 17.65 2.17 0.09
N VAL A 272 16.49 2.63 0.56
CA VAL A 272 15.39 3.10 -0.29
C VAL A 272 15.69 4.51 -0.80
N THR A 273 15.13 4.88 -1.94
CA THR A 273 15.20 6.22 -2.53
C THR A 273 13.88 6.97 -2.37
N THR A 274 13.89 8.28 -2.48
CA THR A 274 12.66 9.08 -2.52
C THR A 274 11.80 8.74 -3.74
N THR A 275 12.40 8.31 -4.85
CA THR A 275 11.67 7.79 -6.02
C THR A 275 10.80 6.60 -5.65
N ALA A 276 11.37 5.62 -4.94
CA ALA A 276 10.64 4.45 -4.49
C ALA A 276 9.54 4.80 -3.46
N MET A 277 9.82 5.75 -2.55
CA MET A 277 8.81 6.25 -1.60
C MET A 277 7.63 6.91 -2.31
N GLY A 278 7.89 7.74 -3.31
CA GLY A 278 6.84 8.36 -4.14
C GLY A 278 6.03 7.34 -4.94
N GLU A 279 6.66 6.28 -5.45
CA GLU A 279 5.93 5.19 -6.11
C GLU A 279 5.03 4.41 -5.14
N ALA A 280 5.50 4.15 -3.94
CA ALA A 280 4.69 3.50 -2.91
C ALA A 280 3.48 4.36 -2.51
N ALA A 281 3.67 5.68 -2.34
CA ALA A 281 2.58 6.60 -2.06
C ALA A 281 1.52 6.61 -3.18
N ARG A 282 1.94 6.66 -4.45
CA ARG A 282 1.03 6.55 -5.60
C ARG A 282 0.30 5.21 -5.65
N LEU A 283 0.95 4.11 -5.24
CA LEU A 283 0.28 2.81 -5.15
C LEU A 283 -0.80 2.79 -4.07
N VAL A 284 -0.51 3.35 -2.89
CA VAL A 284 -1.48 3.44 -1.79
C VAL A 284 -2.67 4.29 -2.20
N ASP A 285 -2.46 5.45 -2.83
CA ASP A 285 -3.49 6.30 -3.41
C ASP A 285 -4.37 5.53 -4.41
N ALA A 286 -3.75 4.85 -5.38
CA ALA A 286 -4.48 4.04 -6.35
C ALA A 286 -5.31 2.91 -5.70
N LEU A 287 -4.83 2.33 -4.60
CA LEU A 287 -5.57 1.33 -3.82
C LEU A 287 -6.73 1.95 -3.05
N ALA A 288 -6.56 3.17 -2.50
CA ALA A 288 -7.62 3.92 -1.85
C ALA A 288 -8.77 4.21 -2.82
N HIS A 289 -8.47 4.69 -4.00
CA HIS A 289 -9.45 4.90 -5.06
C HIS A 289 -10.12 3.59 -5.50
N ARG A 290 -9.35 2.52 -5.60
CA ARG A 290 -9.86 1.24 -6.07
C ARG A 290 -10.77 0.53 -5.07
N HIS A 291 -10.44 0.58 -3.78
CA HIS A 291 -11.06 -0.25 -2.75
C HIS A 291 -11.83 0.54 -1.70
N ALA A 292 -11.43 1.77 -1.42
CA ALA A 292 -11.92 2.59 -0.31
C ALA A 292 -12.64 3.89 -0.75
N ALA A 293 -13.07 3.99 -2.01
CA ALA A 293 -13.74 5.18 -2.55
C ALA A 293 -12.91 6.48 -2.38
N GLY A 294 -11.60 6.37 -2.53
CA GLY A 294 -10.66 7.48 -2.36
C GLY A 294 -10.30 7.78 -0.91
N ARG A 295 -10.90 7.17 0.09
CA ARG A 295 -10.65 7.50 1.50
C ARG A 295 -9.25 7.10 1.92
N TRP A 296 -8.39 8.10 2.10
CA TRP A 296 -6.99 7.91 2.45
C TRP A 296 -6.50 8.95 3.45
N LEU A 297 -5.99 8.49 4.59
CA LEU A 297 -5.21 9.27 5.54
C LEU A 297 -3.74 8.83 5.46
N ALA A 298 -2.85 9.70 4.99
CA ALA A 298 -1.41 9.51 5.04
C ALA A 298 -0.83 10.27 6.23
N THR A 299 -0.05 9.60 7.06
CA THR A 299 0.70 10.23 8.14
C THR A 299 2.18 10.29 7.79
N GLY A 300 2.92 11.17 8.44
CA GLY A 300 4.38 11.15 8.40
C GLY A 300 4.92 9.90 9.08
N GLY A 301 5.79 10.06 10.04
CA GLY A 301 6.47 8.97 10.76
C GLY A 301 7.91 9.33 11.05
N GLY A 302 8.80 8.33 11.09
CA GLY A 302 10.24 8.53 11.21
C GLY A 302 10.84 9.30 10.03
N GLY A 303 12.13 9.53 10.13
CA GLY A 303 12.90 10.29 9.15
C GLY A 303 13.75 11.37 9.83
N TYR A 304 15.06 11.17 9.75
CA TYR A 304 16.05 11.90 10.55
C TYR A 304 17.03 12.68 9.68
N ASP A 305 16.98 12.48 8.37
CA ASP A 305 17.58 13.40 7.40
C ASP A 305 16.59 14.55 7.09
N VAL A 306 16.64 15.55 7.95
CA VAL A 306 15.65 16.62 8.09
C VAL A 306 15.58 17.54 6.87
N TYR A 307 16.71 17.72 6.16
CA TYR A 307 16.81 18.73 5.09
C TYR A 307 16.80 18.10 3.70
N ARG A 308 17.36 16.87 3.53
CA ARG A 308 17.50 16.27 2.21
C ARG A 308 16.38 15.29 1.88
N VAL A 309 15.88 14.54 2.88
CA VAL A 309 14.95 13.43 2.67
C VAL A 309 13.53 13.77 3.08
N VAL A 310 13.31 14.11 4.35
CA VAL A 310 11.98 14.33 4.93
C VAL A 310 11.10 15.30 4.10
N PRO A 311 11.61 16.48 3.68
CA PRO A 311 10.80 17.42 2.90
C PRO A 311 10.32 16.82 1.58
N ARG A 312 11.20 16.08 0.89
CA ARG A 312 10.88 15.44 -0.38
C ARG A 312 9.90 14.29 -0.21
N ALA A 313 10.07 13.44 0.81
CA ALA A 313 9.17 12.33 1.09
C ALA A 313 7.74 12.82 1.40
N TRP A 314 7.60 13.84 2.25
CA TRP A 314 6.30 14.44 2.55
C TRP A 314 5.64 15.06 1.31
N ALA A 315 6.43 15.77 0.51
CA ALA A 315 5.95 16.39 -0.71
C ALA A 315 5.51 15.35 -1.76
N LEU A 316 6.26 14.26 -1.92
CA LEU A 316 5.89 13.15 -2.82
C LEU A 316 4.60 12.45 -2.38
N THR A 317 4.41 12.27 -1.07
CA THR A 317 3.17 11.72 -0.50
C THR A 317 1.98 12.64 -0.78
N TRP A 318 2.14 13.95 -0.57
CA TRP A 318 1.08 14.92 -0.87
C TRP A 318 0.77 14.99 -2.37
N LEU A 319 1.80 14.99 -3.23
CA LEU A 319 1.64 14.98 -4.68
C LEU A 319 0.92 13.74 -5.19
N ALA A 320 1.15 12.57 -4.57
CA ALA A 320 0.43 11.35 -4.90
C ALA A 320 -1.08 11.53 -4.72
N GLY A 321 -1.52 12.01 -3.55
CA GLY A 321 -2.94 12.28 -3.31
C GLY A 321 -3.49 13.50 -4.04
N ALA A 322 -2.64 14.42 -4.50
CA ALA A 322 -3.02 15.51 -5.38
C ALA A 322 -3.10 15.07 -6.85
N HIS A 323 -2.75 13.83 -7.17
CA HIS A 323 -2.67 13.27 -8.53
C HIS A 323 -1.78 14.11 -9.46
N ARG A 324 -0.67 14.60 -8.92
CA ARG A 324 0.27 15.46 -9.62
C ARG A 324 1.66 14.82 -9.68
N GLU A 325 2.32 15.03 -10.81
CA GLU A 325 3.73 14.62 -10.95
C GLU A 325 4.64 15.59 -10.18
N ALA A 326 5.71 15.03 -9.60
CA ALA A 326 6.74 15.83 -8.96
C ALA A 326 7.52 16.64 -10.01
N PRO A 327 7.88 17.90 -9.71
CA PRO A 327 8.83 18.64 -10.53
C PRO A 327 10.16 17.88 -10.64
N GLU A 328 10.86 18.02 -11.75
CA GLU A 328 12.19 17.41 -11.91
C GLU A 328 13.20 17.99 -10.90
N LEU A 329 13.17 19.31 -10.73
CA LEU A 329 14.09 20.04 -9.87
C LEU A 329 13.39 20.61 -8.64
N LEU A 330 14.10 20.63 -7.53
CA LEU A 330 13.69 21.37 -6.34
C LEU A 330 13.70 22.87 -6.60
N ASP A 331 12.79 23.59 -5.93
CA ASP A 331 12.75 25.06 -5.99
C ASP A 331 14.10 25.67 -5.58
N PRO A 332 14.70 26.51 -6.44
CA PRO A 332 16.00 27.10 -6.13
C PRO A 332 16.00 28.00 -4.89
N GLY A 333 14.90 28.74 -4.66
CA GLY A 333 14.77 29.62 -3.49
C GLY A 333 14.69 28.81 -2.19
N TRP A 334 13.99 27.69 -2.21
CA TRP A 334 13.96 26.75 -1.09
C TRP A 334 15.36 26.19 -0.79
N ARG A 335 16.10 25.78 -1.84
CA ARG A 335 17.47 25.24 -1.68
C ARG A 335 18.42 26.30 -1.11
N GLU A 336 18.39 27.53 -1.62
CA GLU A 336 19.22 28.63 -1.13
C GLU A 336 18.92 28.93 0.35
N ARG A 337 17.64 29.00 0.71
CA ARG A 337 17.22 29.28 2.08
C ARG A 337 17.72 28.22 3.08
N TRP A 338 17.66 26.95 2.75
CA TRP A 338 17.95 25.86 3.70
C TRP A 338 19.37 25.33 3.63
N ALA A 339 20.17 25.69 2.61
CA ALA A 339 21.53 25.18 2.42
C ALA A 339 22.45 25.43 3.62
N GLY A 340 22.40 26.62 4.20
CA GLY A 340 23.24 27.00 5.35
C GLY A 340 22.88 26.23 6.61
N GLU A 341 21.61 25.98 6.84
CA GLU A 341 21.14 25.21 7.99
C GLU A 341 21.43 23.72 7.83
N ALA A 342 21.19 23.16 6.65
CA ALA A 342 21.55 21.80 6.31
C ALA A 342 23.05 21.53 6.52
N ALA A 343 23.91 22.48 6.14
CA ALA A 343 25.36 22.37 6.36
C ALA A 343 25.72 22.32 7.85
N ARG A 344 25.07 23.15 8.69
CA ARG A 344 25.29 23.11 10.15
C ARG A 344 24.91 21.78 10.80
N HIS A 345 24.03 21.02 10.19
CA HIS A 345 23.56 19.72 10.65
C HIS A 345 24.17 18.54 9.86
N ALA A 346 25.25 18.76 9.10
CA ALA A 346 25.93 17.74 8.27
C ALA A 346 25.01 17.06 7.23
N GLN A 347 23.97 17.74 6.78
CA GLN A 347 23.02 17.27 5.76
C GLN A 347 23.13 18.10 4.47
N ALA A 348 24.34 18.44 4.08
CA ALA A 348 24.66 19.17 2.85
C ALA A 348 25.55 18.30 1.93
N PRO A 349 25.55 18.56 0.59
CA PRO A 349 24.69 19.54 -0.09
C PRO A 349 23.23 19.09 -0.17
N LEU A 350 22.32 20.06 -0.33
CA LEU A 350 20.93 19.74 -0.67
C LEU A 350 20.87 19.21 -2.11
N PRO A 351 20.03 18.19 -2.38
CA PRO A 351 19.87 17.65 -3.72
C PRO A 351 19.32 18.71 -4.68
N GLU A 352 19.62 18.57 -5.96
CA GLU A 352 19.06 19.42 -7.01
C GLU A 352 17.72 18.88 -7.51
N ARG A 353 17.60 17.56 -7.57
CA ARG A 353 16.41 16.87 -8.05
C ARG A 353 15.42 16.63 -6.94
N PHE A 354 14.16 16.67 -7.33
CA PHE A 354 13.06 16.36 -6.41
C PHE A 354 13.05 14.89 -6.00
N ALA A 355 13.18 14.01 -6.96
CA ALA A 355 13.31 12.57 -6.73
C ALA A 355 14.77 12.14 -6.95
N ASP A 356 15.20 11.11 -6.22
CA ASP A 356 16.50 10.52 -6.43
C ASP A 356 16.51 9.72 -7.74
N GLU A 357 17.69 9.64 -8.38
CA GLU A 357 17.87 8.67 -9.46
C GLU A 357 17.76 7.24 -8.90
N PRO A 358 17.20 6.31 -9.66
CA PRO A 358 17.14 4.91 -9.24
C PRO A 358 18.51 4.40 -8.79
N ASN A 359 18.55 3.75 -7.62
CA ASN A 359 19.77 3.31 -6.96
C ASN A 359 20.79 4.44 -6.62
N ALA A 360 20.34 5.69 -6.51
CA ALA A 360 21.19 6.82 -6.14
C ALA A 360 21.88 6.56 -4.79
N GLY A 361 23.21 6.70 -4.77
CA GLY A 361 24.02 6.50 -3.56
C GLY A 361 24.32 5.04 -3.22
N MET A 362 24.01 4.11 -4.11
CA MET A 362 24.20 2.68 -3.90
C MET A 362 25.05 2.05 -5.00
N PRO A 363 26.36 1.97 -4.85
CA PRO A 363 27.11 0.98 -5.60
C PRO A 363 26.60 -0.39 -5.18
N GLY A 364 26.06 -1.19 -6.12
CA GLY A 364 25.55 -2.53 -5.87
C GLY A 364 26.60 -3.43 -5.24
N SER A 365 26.76 -3.34 -3.92
CA SER A 365 27.68 -4.17 -3.16
C SER A 365 27.16 -5.61 -3.15
N GLU A 366 28.07 -6.57 -2.96
CA GLU A 366 27.67 -7.96 -2.79
C GLU A 366 26.73 -8.14 -1.59
N LEU A 367 26.97 -7.40 -0.52
CA LEU A 367 26.11 -7.38 0.66
C LEU A 367 24.68 -6.95 0.32
N GLN A 368 24.53 -5.90 -0.46
CA GLN A 368 23.20 -5.42 -0.88
C GLN A 368 22.50 -6.46 -1.76
N ARG A 369 23.18 -7.03 -2.75
CA ARG A 369 22.60 -8.08 -3.59
C ARG A 369 22.13 -9.28 -2.77
N LEU A 370 22.90 -9.68 -1.75
CA LEU A 370 22.54 -10.77 -0.86
C LEU A 370 21.34 -10.38 0.01
N ALA A 371 21.31 -9.17 0.57
CA ALA A 371 20.19 -8.65 1.35
C ALA A 371 18.90 -8.61 0.50
N GLU A 372 18.97 -8.09 -0.71
CA GLU A 372 17.82 -8.07 -1.63
C GLU A 372 17.31 -9.48 -1.97
N ALA A 373 18.20 -10.41 -2.28
CA ALA A 373 17.80 -11.79 -2.58
C ALA A 373 17.12 -12.47 -1.38
N ARG A 374 17.59 -12.24 -0.17
CA ARG A 374 16.97 -12.76 1.06
C ARG A 374 15.61 -12.11 1.33
N SER A 375 15.53 -10.79 1.17
CA SER A 375 14.29 -10.05 1.35
C SER A 375 13.20 -10.46 0.34
N LEU A 376 13.56 -10.76 -0.91
CA LEU A 376 12.65 -11.34 -1.88
C LEU A 376 12.18 -12.75 -1.50
N ALA A 377 13.05 -13.58 -0.94
CA ALA A 377 12.65 -14.89 -0.41
C ALA A 377 11.70 -14.76 0.79
N THR A 378 11.93 -13.78 1.68
CA THR A 378 11.02 -13.46 2.79
C THR A 378 9.64 -13.00 2.26
N LEU A 379 9.58 -12.24 1.17
CA LEU A 379 8.31 -11.86 0.54
C LEU A 379 7.50 -13.08 0.12
N ASP A 380 8.13 -14.08 -0.50
CA ASP A 380 7.45 -15.32 -0.89
C ASP A 380 6.95 -16.11 0.35
N GLU A 381 7.73 -16.13 1.43
CA GLU A 381 7.33 -16.73 2.70
C GLU A 381 6.11 -16.01 3.31
N VAL A 382 6.16 -14.69 3.42
CA VAL A 382 5.06 -13.87 3.96
C VAL A 382 3.78 -14.06 3.16
N ARG A 383 3.86 -14.09 1.82
CA ARG A 383 2.72 -14.36 0.96
C ARG A 383 2.12 -15.74 1.21
N ALA A 384 2.96 -16.75 1.36
CA ALA A 384 2.52 -18.12 1.65
C ALA A 384 1.86 -18.26 3.02
N LEU A 385 2.29 -17.47 4.01
CA LEU A 385 1.76 -17.49 5.36
C LEU A 385 0.48 -16.65 5.51
N ALA A 386 0.49 -15.41 5.01
CA ALA A 386 -0.56 -14.43 5.29
C ALA A 386 -1.78 -14.57 4.37
N LEU A 387 -1.57 -14.72 3.07
CA LEU A 387 -2.68 -14.67 2.11
C LEU A 387 -3.73 -15.77 2.33
N PRO A 388 -3.38 -17.05 2.58
CA PRO A 388 -4.38 -18.08 2.84
C PRO A 388 -5.20 -17.83 4.11
N ARG A 389 -4.57 -17.27 5.16
CA ARG A 389 -5.25 -16.96 6.43
C ARG A 389 -6.20 -15.79 6.29
N LEU A 390 -5.74 -14.70 5.69
CA LEU A 390 -6.60 -13.55 5.40
C LEU A 390 -7.79 -13.95 4.53
N LEU A 391 -7.59 -14.85 3.57
CA LEU A 391 -8.68 -15.34 2.73
C LEU A 391 -9.74 -16.08 3.55
N VAL A 392 -9.33 -16.91 4.51
CA VAL A 392 -10.27 -17.59 5.42
C VAL A 392 -11.06 -16.56 6.22
N VAL A 393 -10.40 -15.58 6.84
CA VAL A 393 -11.07 -14.50 7.60
C VAL A 393 -12.03 -13.73 6.69
N ALA A 394 -11.62 -13.38 5.49
CA ALA A 394 -12.47 -12.67 4.54
C ALA A 394 -13.69 -13.47 4.08
N GLU A 395 -13.55 -14.78 3.92
CA GLU A 395 -14.67 -15.69 3.59
C GLU A 395 -15.64 -15.85 4.77
N GLU A 396 -15.13 -16.08 5.97
CA GLU A 396 -15.95 -16.23 7.20
C GLU A 396 -16.80 -14.99 7.50
N HIS A 397 -16.25 -13.81 7.25
CA HIS A 397 -16.95 -12.54 7.45
C HIS A 397 -17.74 -12.07 6.21
N GLY A 398 -17.69 -12.80 5.10
CA GLY A 398 -18.36 -12.41 3.85
C GLY A 398 -17.79 -11.14 3.22
N TRP A 399 -16.58 -10.73 3.59
CA TRP A 399 -15.93 -9.53 3.05
C TRP A 399 -15.37 -9.72 1.66
N TRP A 400 -14.95 -10.91 1.39
CA TRP A 400 -14.45 -11.24 0.08
C TRP A 400 -15.62 -11.51 -0.86
N ASP A 401 -16.05 -10.47 -1.55
CA ASP A 401 -16.94 -10.56 -2.70
C ASP A 401 -16.19 -10.12 -3.95
N PRO A 402 -15.79 -11.07 -4.82
CA PRO A 402 -15.15 -10.74 -6.10
C PRO A 402 -16.05 -9.91 -7.01
N TRP A 403 -17.33 -9.79 -6.64
CA TRP A 403 -18.38 -9.04 -7.32
C TRP A 403 -18.79 -7.77 -6.59
N ARG A 404 -18.17 -7.44 -5.46
CA ARG A 404 -18.42 -6.16 -4.78
C ARG A 404 -18.22 -5.05 -5.80
N PRO A 405 -19.21 -4.16 -6.02
CA PRO A 405 -19.02 -3.02 -6.89
C PRO A 405 -17.82 -2.24 -6.36
N VAL A 406 -16.76 -2.15 -7.19
CA VAL A 406 -15.80 -1.08 -6.99
C VAL A 406 -16.64 0.18 -7.11
N PRO A 407 -16.70 1.05 -6.07
CA PRO A 407 -17.41 2.30 -6.18
C PRO A 407 -16.96 2.98 -7.47
N THR A 408 -17.90 3.43 -8.29
CA THR A 408 -17.57 4.17 -9.51
C THR A 408 -17.03 5.52 -9.04
N ILE A 409 -15.72 5.62 -8.90
CA ILE A 409 -15.07 6.89 -8.63
C ILE A 409 -15.03 7.61 -9.97
N ALA A 410 -15.54 8.83 -10.00
CA ALA A 410 -15.26 9.72 -11.11
C ALA A 410 -13.74 9.80 -11.26
N ALA A 411 -13.21 9.40 -12.41
CA ALA A 411 -11.77 9.46 -12.65
C ALA A 411 -11.29 10.89 -12.41
N PRO A 412 -10.14 11.09 -11.73
CA PRO A 412 -9.57 12.40 -11.60
C PRO A 412 -9.40 13.04 -12.97
N ALA A 413 -9.78 14.31 -13.09
CA ALA A 413 -9.60 15.06 -14.31
C ALA A 413 -8.11 15.12 -14.65
N GLY A 414 -7.70 14.43 -15.72
CA GLY A 414 -6.31 14.43 -16.18
C GLY A 414 -5.72 13.06 -16.52
N ILE A 415 -6.24 11.96 -15.96
CA ILE A 415 -5.94 10.64 -16.51
C ILE A 415 -6.94 10.42 -17.63
N ALA A 416 -6.46 10.29 -18.87
CA ALA A 416 -7.30 9.96 -20.00
C ALA A 416 -8.12 8.73 -19.62
N GLN A 417 -9.40 8.94 -19.30
CA GLN A 417 -10.33 7.84 -19.26
C GLN A 417 -10.25 7.25 -20.66
N ASP A 418 -9.92 5.98 -20.76
CA ASP A 418 -10.35 5.21 -21.91
C ASP A 418 -11.86 5.36 -21.93
N GLY A 419 -12.33 6.37 -22.67
CA GLY A 419 -13.74 6.73 -22.72
C GLY A 419 -14.54 5.47 -22.88
N ALA A 420 -15.54 5.24 -22.00
CA ALA A 420 -16.43 4.12 -22.19
C ALA A 420 -16.94 4.22 -23.63
N PRO A 421 -16.62 3.26 -24.51
CA PRO A 421 -17.04 3.38 -25.90
C PRO A 421 -18.55 3.36 -25.92
N ALA A 422 -19.13 4.22 -26.72
CA ALA A 422 -20.57 4.34 -26.92
C ALA A 422 -21.19 3.07 -27.51
N ALA A 423 -20.37 2.11 -27.96
CA ALA A 423 -20.81 0.85 -28.58
C ALA A 423 -20.67 -0.35 -27.63
N GLU A 424 -21.67 -1.21 -27.61
CA GLU A 424 -21.54 -2.53 -26.98
C GLU A 424 -20.49 -3.38 -27.73
N PRO A 425 -19.61 -4.11 -26.99
CA PRO A 425 -18.56 -4.86 -27.63
C PRO A 425 -19.14 -6.10 -28.36
N THR A 426 -18.62 -6.33 -29.55
CA THR A 426 -18.91 -7.53 -30.35
C THR A 426 -17.93 -8.64 -30.00
N ILE A 427 -18.40 -9.87 -29.84
CA ILE A 427 -17.57 -11.04 -29.59
C ILE A 427 -17.20 -11.70 -30.92
N ILE A 428 -15.90 -11.79 -31.17
CA ILE A 428 -15.35 -12.35 -32.42
C ILE A 428 -14.29 -13.42 -32.13
N ASP A 429 -13.98 -14.24 -33.12
CA ASP A 429 -12.77 -15.08 -33.08
C ASP A 429 -11.58 -14.18 -33.40
N LEU A 430 -10.48 -14.35 -32.66
CA LEU A 430 -9.28 -13.54 -32.80
C LEU A 430 -8.18 -14.33 -33.48
N ASP A 431 -7.71 -13.84 -34.60
CA ASP A 431 -6.52 -14.31 -35.31
C ASP A 431 -5.43 -13.22 -35.36
N LEU A 432 -4.26 -13.56 -35.92
CA LEU A 432 -3.14 -12.62 -36.00
C LEU A 432 -3.46 -11.39 -36.88
N ALA A 433 -4.21 -11.59 -37.99
CA ALA A 433 -4.53 -10.51 -38.89
C ALA A 433 -5.55 -9.51 -38.28
N ILE A 434 -6.45 -10.01 -37.44
CA ILE A 434 -7.38 -9.19 -36.67
C ILE A 434 -6.64 -8.51 -35.53
N LEU A 435 -5.77 -9.22 -34.81
CA LEU A 435 -4.98 -8.66 -33.71
C LEU A 435 -4.11 -7.48 -34.17
N ASP A 436 -3.53 -7.56 -35.36
CA ASP A 436 -2.67 -6.48 -35.90
C ASP A 436 -3.43 -5.18 -36.17
N ARG A 437 -4.73 -5.27 -36.41
CA ARG A 437 -5.60 -4.11 -36.71
C ARG A 437 -6.24 -3.51 -35.47
N LEU A 438 -6.23 -4.22 -34.34
CA LEU A 438 -6.89 -3.75 -33.13
C LEU A 438 -5.93 -2.97 -32.23
N THR A 439 -6.42 -1.91 -31.62
CA THR A 439 -5.75 -1.26 -30.49
C THR A 439 -6.14 -1.96 -29.19
N LEU A 440 -5.17 -2.38 -28.38
CA LEU A 440 -5.45 -2.97 -27.08
C LEU A 440 -5.83 -1.88 -26.09
N ALA A 441 -7.00 -2.00 -25.49
CA ALA A 441 -7.38 -1.15 -24.38
C ALA A 441 -6.47 -1.42 -23.17
N HIS A 442 -6.17 -0.38 -22.42
CA HIS A 442 -5.44 -0.55 -21.15
C HIS A 442 -6.19 -1.57 -20.28
N ARG A 443 -5.47 -2.58 -19.80
CA ARG A 443 -6.03 -3.71 -19.02
C ARG A 443 -7.06 -4.59 -19.74
N ALA A 444 -7.05 -4.64 -21.07
CA ALA A 444 -7.79 -5.66 -21.81
C ALA A 444 -7.33 -7.09 -21.46
N MET A 445 -6.07 -7.24 -21.13
CA MET A 445 -5.44 -8.45 -20.58
C MET A 445 -4.72 -8.13 -19.27
N PRO A 446 -5.45 -7.82 -18.19
CA PRO A 446 -4.75 -7.65 -16.92
C PRO A 446 -4.03 -8.95 -16.55
N PRO A 447 -2.80 -8.89 -16.06
CA PRO A 447 -2.11 -7.69 -15.56
C PRO A 447 -1.11 -7.05 -16.53
N PHE A 448 -1.12 -7.46 -17.79
CA PHE A 448 -0.12 -7.04 -18.77
C PHE A 448 -0.43 -5.65 -19.34
N ASP A 449 0.61 -4.87 -19.61
CA ASP A 449 0.47 -3.67 -20.44
C ASP A 449 0.12 -4.05 -21.90
N PRO A 450 -0.41 -3.11 -22.70
CA PRO A 450 -0.85 -3.41 -24.06
C PRO A 450 0.23 -4.00 -24.98
N ALA A 451 1.50 -3.60 -24.84
CA ALA A 451 2.58 -4.10 -25.70
C ALA A 451 2.97 -5.54 -25.34
N ILE A 452 3.06 -5.85 -24.05
CA ILE A 452 3.30 -7.20 -23.55
C ILE A 452 2.10 -8.10 -23.89
N ALA A 453 0.88 -7.64 -23.66
CA ALA A 453 -0.34 -8.37 -23.97
C ALA A 453 -0.42 -8.73 -25.46
N ARG A 454 -0.13 -7.80 -26.36
CA ARG A 454 -0.10 -8.05 -27.82
C ARG A 454 0.92 -9.14 -28.18
N ARG A 455 2.13 -9.05 -27.64
CA ARG A 455 3.18 -10.04 -27.90
C ARG A 455 2.81 -11.44 -27.40
N LEU A 456 2.24 -11.55 -26.21
CA LEU A 456 1.80 -12.82 -25.64
C LEU A 456 0.62 -13.43 -26.42
N LEU A 457 -0.36 -12.60 -26.83
CA LEU A 457 -1.48 -13.01 -27.68
C LEU A 457 -0.97 -13.52 -29.02
N GLY A 458 -0.09 -12.75 -29.68
CA GLY A 458 0.49 -13.14 -30.98
C GLY A 458 1.26 -14.46 -30.89
N ALA A 459 2.07 -14.65 -29.86
CA ALA A 459 2.81 -15.89 -29.63
C ALA A 459 1.86 -17.08 -29.38
N ALA A 460 0.82 -16.91 -28.56
CA ALA A 460 -0.14 -17.97 -28.26
C ALA A 460 -0.93 -18.38 -29.51
N ILE A 461 -1.45 -17.42 -30.28
CA ILE A 461 -2.19 -17.68 -31.53
C ILE A 461 -1.27 -18.32 -32.56
N GLY A 462 -0.03 -17.83 -32.72
CA GLY A 462 0.97 -18.41 -33.61
C GLY A 462 1.36 -19.85 -33.24
N ALA A 463 1.26 -20.21 -31.96
CA ALA A 463 1.44 -21.58 -31.47
C ALA A 463 0.17 -22.49 -31.59
N GLY A 464 -0.88 -22.02 -32.24
CA GLY A 464 -2.11 -22.78 -32.47
C GLY A 464 -3.18 -22.65 -31.36
N ALA A 465 -3.03 -21.71 -30.42
CA ALA A 465 -4.09 -21.43 -29.46
C ALA A 465 -5.31 -20.79 -30.16
N ARG A 466 -6.51 -21.10 -29.66
CA ARG A 466 -7.73 -20.42 -30.07
C ARG A 466 -7.93 -19.20 -29.17
N ALA A 467 -8.39 -18.12 -29.76
CA ALA A 467 -8.71 -16.92 -29.02
C ALA A 467 -10.07 -16.35 -29.43
N SER A 468 -10.84 -15.86 -28.48
CA SER A 468 -12.03 -15.03 -28.71
C SER A 468 -11.81 -13.65 -28.11
N ALA A 469 -12.30 -12.62 -28.79
CA ALA A 469 -12.10 -11.25 -28.42
C ALA A 469 -13.43 -10.50 -28.26
N ALA A 470 -13.49 -9.61 -27.28
CA ALA A 470 -14.51 -8.57 -27.17
C ALA A 470 -13.94 -7.29 -27.78
N VAL A 471 -14.55 -6.78 -28.81
CA VAL A 471 -14.08 -5.62 -29.59
C VAL A 471 -15.13 -4.53 -29.58
N ALA A 472 -14.76 -3.33 -29.16
CA ALA A 472 -15.58 -2.14 -29.16
C ALA A 472 -14.97 -1.11 -30.12
N GLY A 473 -15.58 -0.95 -31.31
CA GLY A 473 -14.99 -0.21 -32.42
C GLY A 473 -13.71 -0.91 -32.93
N ASP A 474 -12.58 -0.23 -32.89
CA ASP A 474 -11.25 -0.76 -33.24
C ASP A 474 -10.43 -1.21 -32.03
N ARG A 475 -11.04 -1.23 -30.82
CA ARG A 475 -10.34 -1.53 -29.57
C ARG A 475 -10.67 -2.94 -29.07
N LEU A 476 -9.63 -3.70 -28.78
CA LEU A 476 -9.70 -4.95 -28.02
C LEU A 476 -9.91 -4.64 -26.54
N VAL A 477 -11.08 -4.96 -26.00
CA VAL A 477 -11.47 -4.66 -24.62
C VAL A 477 -11.54 -5.90 -23.71
N GLY A 478 -11.44 -7.09 -24.30
CA GLY A 478 -11.37 -8.35 -23.57
C GLY A 478 -10.96 -9.51 -24.44
N VAL A 479 -10.39 -10.54 -23.83
CA VAL A 479 -9.92 -11.72 -24.56
C VAL A 479 -10.03 -12.98 -23.70
N ALA A 480 -10.32 -14.13 -24.34
CA ALA A 480 -10.15 -15.45 -23.76
C ALA A 480 -9.34 -16.32 -24.71
N ILE A 481 -8.42 -17.11 -24.17
CA ILE A 481 -7.50 -17.95 -24.93
C ILE A 481 -7.57 -19.38 -24.39
N SER A 482 -7.66 -20.37 -25.30
CA SER A 482 -7.49 -21.79 -24.96
C SER A 482 -6.32 -22.38 -25.73
N GLY A 483 -5.61 -23.30 -25.10
CA GLY A 483 -4.59 -24.11 -25.76
C GLY A 483 -5.17 -25.02 -26.83
N PRO A 484 -4.31 -25.66 -27.66
CA PRO A 484 -4.71 -26.71 -28.59
C PRO A 484 -5.28 -27.88 -27.82
N LEU A 485 -6.15 -28.68 -28.48
CA LEU A 485 -6.75 -29.87 -27.90
C LEU A 485 -5.65 -30.91 -27.57
N VAL A 486 -5.40 -31.16 -26.30
CA VAL A 486 -4.29 -31.98 -25.82
C VAL A 486 -4.78 -33.33 -25.21
N GLN A 487 -6.10 -33.52 -25.04
CA GLN A 487 -6.62 -34.75 -24.37
C GLN A 487 -7.63 -35.53 -25.19
N PRO A 488 -7.65 -36.88 -25.04
CA PRO A 488 -8.71 -37.72 -25.56
C PRO A 488 -10.05 -37.33 -24.94
N GLY A 489 -11.02 -36.93 -25.75
CA GLY A 489 -12.34 -36.50 -25.29
C GLY A 489 -12.70 -35.06 -25.65
N GLY A 490 -11.85 -34.31 -26.34
CA GLY A 490 -12.19 -33.00 -26.91
C GLY A 490 -12.20 -31.85 -25.92
N MET A 491 -11.51 -31.96 -24.79
CA MET A 491 -11.34 -30.90 -23.79
C MET A 491 -10.17 -29.98 -24.15
N ALA A 492 -10.40 -28.66 -24.17
CA ALA A 492 -9.36 -27.67 -24.37
C ALA A 492 -9.02 -26.99 -23.05
N GLU A 493 -7.74 -26.65 -22.82
CA GLU A 493 -7.31 -25.92 -21.65
C GLU A 493 -7.55 -24.43 -21.83
N LEU A 494 -8.24 -23.77 -20.86
CA LEU A 494 -8.35 -22.33 -20.81
C LEU A 494 -7.04 -21.75 -20.25
N LEU A 495 -6.27 -21.09 -21.12
CA LEU A 495 -4.98 -20.50 -20.76
C LEU A 495 -5.15 -19.13 -20.15
N TRP A 496 -6.11 -18.34 -20.63
CA TRP A 496 -6.29 -16.97 -20.20
C TRP A 496 -7.71 -16.47 -20.43
N ILE A 497 -8.19 -15.61 -19.51
CA ILE A 497 -9.35 -14.74 -19.73
C ILE A 497 -9.15 -13.41 -19.04
N GLY A 498 -9.36 -12.31 -19.76
CA GLY A 498 -9.25 -10.95 -19.24
C GLY A 498 -10.26 -10.02 -19.89
N LEU A 499 -10.62 -8.96 -19.17
CA LEU A 499 -11.58 -7.96 -19.62
C LEU A 499 -11.24 -6.60 -19.00
N ALA A 500 -11.19 -5.56 -19.82
CA ALA A 500 -10.94 -4.19 -19.36
C ALA A 500 -12.00 -3.78 -18.31
N PRO A 501 -11.63 -3.05 -17.26
CA PRO A 501 -12.50 -2.77 -16.11
C PRO A 501 -13.87 -2.20 -16.48
N ALA A 502 -13.93 -1.25 -17.41
CA ALA A 502 -15.17 -0.61 -17.86
C ALA A 502 -16.20 -1.57 -18.50
N PHE A 503 -15.77 -2.78 -18.87
CA PHE A 503 -16.59 -3.80 -19.54
C PHE A 503 -16.92 -5.00 -18.65
N ARG A 504 -16.44 -5.01 -17.42
CA ARG A 504 -16.72 -6.08 -16.47
C ARG A 504 -18.20 -6.06 -16.05
N ARG A 505 -18.73 -7.22 -15.62
CA ARG A 505 -20.12 -7.43 -15.12
C ARG A 505 -21.26 -7.26 -16.14
N ARG A 506 -20.94 -7.11 -17.40
CA ARG A 506 -21.91 -6.98 -18.50
C ARG A 506 -22.19 -8.29 -19.22
N GLY A 507 -21.79 -9.45 -18.64
CA GLY A 507 -21.96 -10.77 -19.28
C GLY A 507 -20.90 -11.10 -20.36
N ILE A 508 -20.03 -10.14 -20.70
CA ILE A 508 -19.05 -10.25 -21.78
C ILE A 508 -18.05 -11.39 -21.56
N GLY A 509 -17.60 -11.60 -20.31
CA GLY A 509 -16.70 -12.69 -20.00
C GLY A 509 -17.32 -14.08 -20.24
N SER A 510 -18.60 -14.26 -19.90
CA SER A 510 -19.34 -15.49 -20.19
C SER A 510 -19.54 -15.68 -21.70
N ALA A 511 -19.80 -14.60 -22.44
CA ALA A 511 -19.92 -14.63 -23.89
C ALA A 511 -18.59 -14.98 -24.58
N LEU A 512 -17.45 -14.47 -24.07
CA LEU A 512 -16.11 -14.85 -24.53
C LEU A 512 -15.85 -16.35 -24.35
N LEU A 513 -16.18 -16.90 -23.17
CA LEU A 513 -16.02 -18.31 -22.89
C LEU A 513 -16.94 -19.20 -23.76
N ALA A 514 -18.21 -18.81 -23.91
CA ALA A 514 -19.14 -19.52 -24.77
C ALA A 514 -18.66 -19.57 -26.23
N ARG A 515 -18.15 -18.42 -26.74
CA ARG A 515 -17.57 -18.35 -28.09
C ARG A 515 -16.32 -19.24 -28.23
N LEU A 516 -15.40 -19.14 -27.23
CA LEU A 516 -14.17 -19.92 -27.23
C LEU A 516 -14.43 -21.42 -27.17
N ALA A 517 -15.38 -21.81 -26.34
CA ALA A 517 -15.76 -23.23 -26.18
C ALA A 517 -16.33 -23.81 -27.47
N GLY A 518 -17.23 -23.09 -28.17
CA GLY A 518 -17.81 -23.54 -29.42
C GLY A 518 -18.44 -24.93 -29.29
N GLY A 519 -19.13 -25.22 -28.18
CA GLY A 519 -19.72 -26.52 -27.88
C GLY A 519 -18.75 -27.57 -27.32
N ARG A 520 -17.53 -27.21 -26.95
CA ARG A 520 -16.51 -28.08 -26.35
C ARG A 520 -16.37 -27.85 -24.85
N ARG A 521 -15.86 -28.85 -24.15
CA ARG A 521 -15.52 -28.70 -22.72
C ARG A 521 -14.21 -27.93 -22.57
N LEU A 522 -14.17 -26.95 -21.64
CA LEU A 522 -12.97 -26.22 -21.28
C LEU A 522 -12.51 -26.63 -19.88
N ALA A 523 -11.24 -26.98 -19.76
CA ALA A 523 -10.56 -27.19 -18.47
C ALA A 523 -9.75 -25.97 -18.11
N SER A 524 -9.79 -25.57 -16.84
CA SER A 524 -8.99 -24.45 -16.34
C SER A 524 -7.89 -24.96 -15.43
N ARG A 525 -6.63 -24.72 -15.79
CA ARG A 525 -5.51 -24.85 -14.85
C ARG A 525 -5.21 -23.52 -14.22
N ILE A 526 -4.92 -23.57 -12.92
CA ILE A 526 -4.51 -22.37 -12.19
C ILE A 526 -2.99 -22.39 -12.17
N GLY A 527 -2.38 -21.61 -13.05
CA GLY A 527 -0.93 -21.42 -13.04
C GLY A 527 -0.47 -20.67 -11.80
N VAL A 528 0.74 -20.95 -11.34
CA VAL A 528 1.49 -20.14 -10.39
C VAL A 528 1.59 -18.73 -10.97
N ALA A 529 1.37 -17.70 -10.14
CA ALA A 529 1.45 -16.31 -10.57
C ALA A 529 2.81 -16.05 -11.24
N ASP A 530 2.79 -15.62 -12.47
CA ASP A 530 3.96 -15.18 -13.19
C ASP A 530 4.50 -13.91 -12.52
N ARG A 531 5.82 -13.76 -12.42
CA ARG A 531 6.49 -12.65 -11.71
C ARG A 531 6.20 -11.26 -12.28
N ASP A 532 5.62 -11.20 -13.49
CA ASP A 532 5.31 -9.96 -14.22
C ASP A 532 3.87 -9.47 -14.03
N VAL A 533 3.14 -9.98 -13.02
CA VAL A 533 1.71 -9.73 -12.85
C VAL A 533 1.45 -8.57 -11.90
N VAL A 534 0.94 -7.46 -12.40
CA VAL A 534 0.58 -6.26 -11.61
C VAL A 534 -0.61 -6.51 -10.66
N GLU A 535 -1.43 -7.54 -10.90
CA GLU A 535 -2.59 -7.92 -10.07
C GLU A 535 -2.79 -9.44 -10.07
N PRO A 536 -2.02 -10.23 -9.33
CA PRO A 536 -2.25 -11.66 -9.25
C PRO A 536 -3.50 -11.95 -8.42
N LEU A 537 -4.51 -12.57 -9.04
CA LEU A 537 -5.61 -13.17 -8.31
C LEU A 537 -5.13 -14.45 -7.63
N ALA A 538 -5.50 -14.65 -6.35
CA ALA A 538 -5.21 -15.92 -5.68
C ALA A 538 -5.83 -17.12 -6.44
N PRO A 539 -5.19 -18.28 -6.41
CA PRO A 539 -5.69 -19.48 -7.09
C PRO A 539 -7.15 -19.83 -6.77
N ALA A 540 -7.57 -19.70 -5.52
CA ALA A 540 -8.96 -19.96 -5.10
C ALA A 540 -9.96 -18.97 -5.70
N GLU A 541 -9.60 -17.70 -5.79
CA GLU A 541 -10.41 -16.64 -6.40
C GLU A 541 -10.58 -16.88 -7.90
N ARG A 542 -9.50 -17.21 -8.59
CA ARG A 542 -9.52 -17.56 -10.00
C ARG A 542 -10.45 -18.76 -10.27
N ARG A 543 -10.38 -19.81 -9.42
CA ARG A 543 -11.29 -20.97 -9.48
C ARG A 543 -12.76 -20.57 -9.38
N ARG A 544 -13.09 -19.73 -8.37
CA ARG A 544 -14.47 -19.32 -8.12
C ARG A 544 -15.04 -18.45 -9.24
N ILE A 545 -14.23 -17.50 -9.74
CA ILE A 545 -14.61 -16.66 -10.88
C ILE A 545 -14.83 -17.52 -12.12
N LEU A 546 -13.90 -18.41 -12.44
CA LEU A 546 -13.98 -19.27 -13.60
C LEU A 546 -15.19 -20.21 -13.52
N ARG A 547 -15.47 -20.85 -12.38
CA ARG A 547 -16.68 -21.67 -12.19
C ARG A 547 -17.95 -20.90 -12.50
N ARG A 548 -18.13 -19.71 -11.89
CA ARG A 548 -19.33 -18.89 -12.15
C ARG A 548 -19.43 -18.41 -13.60
N MET A 549 -18.32 -18.16 -14.26
CA MET A 549 -18.31 -17.78 -15.67
C MET A 549 -18.67 -18.98 -16.56
N HIS A 550 -18.17 -20.18 -16.25
CA HIS A 550 -18.53 -21.42 -16.92
C HIS A 550 -20.03 -21.72 -16.76
N ASP A 551 -20.55 -21.65 -15.52
CA ASP A 551 -21.97 -21.87 -15.23
C ASP A 551 -22.88 -20.91 -16.02
N ARG A 552 -22.52 -19.63 -16.09
CA ARG A 552 -23.27 -18.62 -16.84
C ARG A 552 -23.14 -18.76 -18.35
N ALA A 553 -22.03 -19.29 -18.83
CA ALA A 553 -21.80 -19.52 -20.24
C ALA A 553 -22.47 -20.82 -20.76
N GLY A 554 -23.07 -21.61 -19.88
CA GLY A 554 -23.62 -22.94 -20.21
C GLY A 554 -22.53 -23.92 -20.65
N VAL A 555 -21.30 -23.72 -20.19
CA VAL A 555 -20.14 -24.57 -20.52
C VAL A 555 -19.88 -25.50 -19.35
N GLU A 556 -19.88 -26.81 -19.59
CA GLU A 556 -19.44 -27.76 -18.56
C GLU A 556 -18.00 -27.49 -18.17
N ALA A 557 -17.77 -27.10 -16.91
CA ALA A 557 -16.43 -26.99 -16.36
C ALA A 557 -15.85 -28.39 -16.20
N GLY A 558 -14.72 -28.67 -16.83
CA GLY A 558 -13.89 -29.82 -16.48
C GLY A 558 -13.38 -29.72 -15.04
N PRO A 559 -12.84 -30.82 -14.47
CA PRO A 559 -12.28 -30.77 -13.12
C PRO A 559 -11.21 -29.66 -13.05
N VAL A 560 -11.32 -28.82 -12.03
CA VAL A 560 -10.29 -27.83 -11.71
C VAL A 560 -9.21 -28.58 -10.95
N GLU A 561 -8.15 -29.01 -11.64
CA GLU A 561 -7.03 -29.68 -10.99
C GLU A 561 -6.17 -28.62 -10.27
N ASP A 562 -5.90 -28.89 -8.99
CA ASP A 562 -4.84 -28.19 -8.26
C ASP A 562 -3.51 -28.54 -8.94
N GLY A 563 -2.73 -27.52 -9.32
CA GLY A 563 -1.41 -27.70 -9.93
C GLY A 563 -0.35 -28.23 -8.95
N ARG A 564 -0.69 -29.25 -8.15
CA ARG A 564 0.30 -30.11 -7.52
C ARG A 564 0.82 -31.04 -8.61
N LEU A 565 2.01 -30.77 -9.09
CA LEU A 565 2.87 -31.80 -9.63
C LEU A 565 2.97 -32.90 -8.56
N GLU A 566 2.17 -33.96 -8.67
CA GLU A 566 2.55 -35.25 -8.10
C GLU A 566 3.91 -35.59 -8.70
N ARG A 567 4.96 -35.42 -7.92
CA ARG A 567 6.25 -36.01 -8.25
C ARG A 567 5.99 -37.49 -8.24
N ASP A 568 5.98 -38.03 -9.42
CA ASP A 568 5.99 -39.47 -9.68
C ASP A 568 7.10 -40.10 -8.82
N ARG A 569 6.70 -40.79 -7.76
CA ARG A 569 7.59 -41.61 -6.93
C ARG A 569 7.70 -42.97 -7.56
N SER A 570 8.12 -43.04 -8.81
CA SER A 570 8.67 -44.24 -9.38
C SER A 570 10.19 -44.14 -9.44
N GLY A 571 10.80 -44.26 -8.30
CA GLY A 571 12.22 -44.60 -8.20
C GLY A 571 12.38 -46.08 -8.62
N PRO A 572 13.43 -46.43 -9.35
CA PRO A 572 13.64 -47.83 -9.76
C PRO A 572 13.89 -48.71 -8.54
N ALA A 573 13.15 -49.81 -8.49
CA ALA A 573 13.38 -50.90 -7.56
C ALA A 573 14.82 -51.38 -7.64
N GLY A 574 15.43 -51.57 -6.50
CA GLY A 574 16.80 -52.00 -6.32
C GLY A 574 17.12 -53.33 -7.02
N ILE A 575 18.34 -53.40 -7.46
CA ILE A 575 19.02 -54.67 -7.70
C ILE A 575 20.19 -54.76 -6.72
N SER A 576 20.10 -55.83 -5.91
CA SER A 576 21.11 -56.46 -5.02
C SER A 576 21.99 -55.56 -4.16
#